data_d17d9fcf5f1849c3cd8f89f848543e7b
#
_entry.id   d17d9fcf5f1849c3cd8f89f848543e7b
#
_cell.length_a   1.000
_cell.length_b   1.000
_cell.length_c   1.000
_cell.angle_alpha   90.00
_cell.angle_beta   90.00
_cell.angle_gamma   90.00
#
_symmetry.space_group_name_H-M   'P 1'
#
loop_
_entity.id
_entity.type
_entity.pdbx_description
1 polymer ?
#
loop_
_entity_poly.entity_id
_entity_poly.type
_entity_poly.pdbx_seq_one_letter_code
_entity_poly.pdbx_strand_id
1 'polypeptide(L)'
;MRIITRLYRYRPIILLLAVSISCTSFSISNAEAVEFGQDATGDTNAIYIQGKTSGYLYSDRIVITAAHVLDQYDLNRPLENQAFVYLPGISNTINAKQIPIVSAIIPKTYLKSTSTVQFKDDIAILILKENIPVTVKTQIASQDQMERFANEKAIVQMIGYGMQNGQDQINPKNETRAPQKLLGYLYTPQMMTNHYNTYQTRPPFWSNIEYGVIENQTTGTICSGDSGSGFFVEENSIRYYVGTAGNGLGHSNCKVDGTVQYANGGAIDWFAPAYKFLDLINSAEKIVAEQKQKELQKLEAERIAAELKAKQEADAKAAAELKAKQEADAKAAAELKAKQEADAQASLTKKVTITCFKGKSLKTVTAVKPVCPKGYKKK
;
A
#
# COMPACT_ATOMS: atom_id res chain seq x y z
N MET A 1 -54.71 -84.36 7.21
CA MET A 1 -54.99 -82.98 6.87
C MET A 1 -53.65 -82.36 6.49
N ARG A 2 -53.32 -82.22 5.16
CA ARG A 2 -52.04 -81.70 4.66
C ARG A 2 -52.27 -80.26 4.24
N ILE A 3 -51.54 -79.34 4.84
CA ILE A 3 -51.52 -77.92 4.43
C ILE A 3 -50.26 -77.76 3.59
N ILE A 4 -50.44 -77.38 2.31
CA ILE A 4 -49.38 -77.09 1.36
C ILE A 4 -49.16 -75.58 1.44
N THR A 5 -48.00 -75.19 1.95
CA THR A 5 -47.54 -73.77 1.93
C THR A 5 -46.73 -73.53 0.63
N ARG A 6 -47.25 -72.68 -0.24
CA ARG A 6 -46.56 -72.19 -1.45
C ARG A 6 -45.52 -71.15 -1.04
N LEU A 7 -44.25 -71.42 -1.32
CA LEU A 7 -43.13 -70.48 -1.20
C LEU A 7 -43.10 -69.61 -2.50
N TYR A 8 -43.37 -68.33 -2.34
CA TYR A 8 -43.10 -67.34 -3.37
C TYR A 8 -41.62 -66.99 -3.33
N ARG A 9 -40.90 -67.26 -4.44
CA ARG A 9 -39.53 -66.84 -4.65
C ARG A 9 -39.53 -65.38 -5.16
N TYR A 10 -39.15 -64.45 -4.29
CA TYR A 10 -38.78 -63.12 -4.74
C TYR A 10 -37.32 -63.15 -5.25
N ARG A 11 -37.13 -62.77 -6.52
CA ARG A 11 -35.81 -62.48 -7.08
C ARG A 11 -35.50 -61.02 -6.74
N PRO A 12 -34.39 -60.67 -6.08
CA PRO A 12 -33.97 -59.28 -5.94
C PRO A 12 -33.37 -58.83 -7.28
N ILE A 13 -33.94 -57.79 -7.87
CA ILE A 13 -33.33 -57.01 -8.96
C ILE A 13 -32.26 -56.16 -8.30
N ILE A 14 -31.00 -56.52 -8.49
CA ILE A 14 -29.86 -55.68 -8.09
C ILE A 14 -29.75 -54.57 -9.14
N LEU A 15 -30.20 -53.36 -8.79
CA LEU A 15 -29.98 -52.14 -9.54
C LEU A 15 -28.56 -51.68 -9.23
N LEU A 16 -27.60 -51.93 -10.12
CA LEU A 16 -26.25 -51.38 -10.06
C LEU A 16 -26.32 -49.89 -10.39
N LEU A 17 -26.40 -49.01 -9.37
CA LEU A 17 -26.12 -47.60 -9.52
C LEU A 17 -24.59 -47.46 -9.66
N ALA A 18 -24.15 -47.22 -10.90
CA ALA A 18 -22.78 -46.75 -11.14
C ALA A 18 -22.68 -45.29 -10.65
N VAL A 19 -22.20 -45.09 -9.42
CA VAL A 19 -21.78 -43.78 -8.95
C VAL A 19 -20.45 -43.47 -9.62
N SER A 20 -20.53 -42.63 -10.67
CA SER A 20 -19.33 -42.02 -11.24
C SER A 20 -18.75 -41.04 -10.23
N ILE A 21 -17.79 -41.47 -9.45
CA ILE A 21 -16.94 -40.58 -8.63
C ILE A 21 -16.06 -39.83 -9.62
N SER A 22 -16.50 -38.64 -10.01
CA SER A 22 -15.63 -37.67 -10.64
C SER A 22 -14.57 -37.29 -9.59
N CYS A 23 -13.40 -37.89 -9.69
CA CYS A 23 -12.19 -37.37 -9.03
C CYS A 23 -11.92 -35.99 -9.65
N THR A 24 -12.53 -34.96 -9.10
CA THR A 24 -11.99 -33.62 -9.24
C THR A 24 -10.65 -33.65 -8.52
N SER A 25 -9.59 -33.66 -9.31
CA SER A 25 -8.23 -33.43 -8.83
C SER A 25 -8.25 -32.04 -8.20
N PHE A 26 -8.43 -31.98 -6.89
CA PHE A 26 -8.03 -30.78 -6.14
C PHE A 26 -6.55 -30.64 -6.36
N SER A 27 -6.17 -29.73 -7.23
CA SER A 27 -4.81 -29.21 -7.27
C SER A 27 -4.59 -28.52 -5.93
N ILE A 28 -3.98 -29.22 -4.99
CA ILE A 28 -3.45 -28.64 -3.77
C ILE A 28 -2.34 -27.72 -4.26
N SER A 29 -2.61 -26.43 -4.30
CA SER A 29 -1.58 -25.42 -4.51
C SER A 29 -0.76 -25.39 -3.22
N ASN A 30 0.37 -26.06 -3.23
CA ASN A 30 1.34 -26.01 -2.13
C ASN A 30 2.07 -24.68 -2.19
N ALA A 31 1.61 -23.72 -1.39
CA ALA A 31 2.35 -22.51 -1.13
C ALA A 31 1.96 -22.00 0.26
N GLU A 32 2.75 -22.29 1.28
CA GLU A 32 2.45 -22.01 2.67
C GLU A 32 3.66 -21.38 3.38
N ALA A 33 3.54 -20.14 3.90
CA ALA A 33 4.44 -19.54 4.89
C ALA A 33 4.02 -20.08 6.26
N VAL A 34 4.81 -20.15 7.26
CA VAL A 34 4.56 -20.99 8.45
C VAL A 34 4.31 -22.45 8.01
N GLU A 35 5.25 -23.31 8.19
CA GLU A 35 5.13 -24.69 7.70
C GLU A 35 3.84 -25.32 8.23
N PHE A 36 2.94 -25.76 7.34
CA PHE A 36 1.58 -26.24 7.64
C PHE A 36 0.63 -25.22 8.31
N GLY A 37 0.87 -23.92 8.13
CA GLY A 37 0.01 -22.85 8.62
C GLY A 37 -1.35 -22.79 7.93
N GLN A 38 -2.20 -21.90 8.42
CA GLN A 38 -3.49 -21.59 7.81
C GLN A 38 -3.32 -20.40 6.86
N ASP A 39 -3.98 -20.43 5.70
CA ASP A 39 -3.97 -19.31 4.76
C ASP A 39 -4.36 -17.99 5.43
N ALA A 40 -3.54 -16.97 5.24
CA ALA A 40 -3.73 -15.63 5.79
C ALA A 40 -3.60 -14.51 4.74
N THR A 41 -3.83 -14.83 3.47
CA THR A 41 -3.75 -13.86 2.34
C THR A 41 -4.67 -12.65 2.52
N GLY A 42 -5.74 -12.78 3.31
CA GLY A 42 -6.64 -11.68 3.66
C GLY A 42 -6.15 -10.78 4.80
N ASP A 43 -5.02 -11.11 5.45
CA ASP A 43 -4.50 -10.30 6.54
C ASP A 43 -3.88 -8.99 6.02
N THR A 44 -4.14 -7.89 6.72
CA THR A 44 -3.70 -6.55 6.32
C THR A 44 -2.54 -6.01 7.13
N ASN A 45 -2.05 -6.76 8.13
CA ASN A 45 -0.94 -6.35 8.98
C ASN A 45 0.33 -7.18 8.77
N ALA A 46 0.24 -8.37 8.18
CA ALA A 46 1.43 -9.14 7.84
C ALA A 46 2.14 -8.51 6.63
N ILE A 47 3.42 -8.22 6.79
CA ILE A 47 4.26 -7.55 5.79
C ILE A 47 5.39 -8.48 5.38
N TYR A 48 5.60 -8.61 4.06
CA TYR A 48 6.79 -9.22 3.52
C TYR A 48 7.89 -8.16 3.36
N ILE A 49 9.04 -8.42 3.98
CA ILE A 49 10.24 -7.58 3.87
C ILE A 49 11.19 -8.22 2.86
N GLN A 50 11.77 -7.42 1.98
CA GLN A 50 12.78 -7.89 1.03
C GLN A 50 13.91 -8.64 1.78
N GLY A 51 14.39 -9.74 1.22
CA GLY A 51 15.36 -10.61 1.87
C GLY A 51 14.70 -11.83 2.53
N LYS A 52 13.41 -12.05 2.26
CA LYS A 52 12.64 -13.23 2.69
C LYS A 52 12.40 -13.26 4.20
N THR A 53 12.00 -12.15 4.76
CA THR A 53 11.65 -12.00 6.16
C THR A 53 10.27 -11.36 6.31
N SER A 54 9.78 -11.34 7.52
CA SER A 54 8.43 -10.87 7.86
C SER A 54 8.48 -9.62 8.72
N GLY A 55 7.35 -8.91 8.79
CA GLY A 55 7.11 -7.80 9.68
C GLY A 55 5.63 -7.67 10.00
N TYR A 56 5.32 -6.80 10.94
CA TYR A 56 3.96 -6.47 11.34
C TYR A 56 3.67 -4.99 11.10
N LEU A 57 2.70 -4.68 10.24
CA LEU A 57 2.25 -3.32 9.97
C LEU A 57 1.46 -2.81 11.17
N TYR A 58 2.12 -2.04 12.02
CA TYR A 58 1.54 -1.47 13.23
C TYR A 58 0.64 -0.26 12.94
N SER A 59 1.11 0.62 12.05
CA SER A 59 0.36 1.76 11.55
C SER A 59 0.67 1.98 10.06
N ASP A 60 0.04 2.93 9.44
CA ASP A 60 0.13 3.14 7.99
C ASP A 60 1.56 3.35 7.43
N ARG A 61 2.52 3.74 8.30
CA ARG A 61 3.95 3.93 7.94
C ARG A 61 4.91 3.27 8.91
N ILE A 62 4.42 2.49 9.87
CA ILE A 62 5.28 1.85 10.87
C ILE A 62 5.12 0.34 10.78
N VAL A 63 6.25 -0.32 10.54
CA VAL A 63 6.35 -1.78 10.61
C VAL A 63 7.23 -2.15 11.79
N ILE A 64 6.76 -3.08 12.62
CA ILE A 64 7.55 -3.71 13.67
C ILE A 64 8.10 -5.02 13.12
N THR A 65 9.39 -5.28 13.33
CA THR A 65 10.08 -6.50 12.91
C THR A 65 11.18 -6.87 13.92
N ALA A 66 11.88 -7.96 13.69
CA ALA A 66 13.07 -8.31 14.48
C ALA A 66 14.28 -7.47 14.06
N ALA A 67 15.12 -7.07 15.02
CA ALA A 67 16.32 -6.27 14.72
C ALA A 67 17.32 -7.03 13.85
N HIS A 68 17.47 -8.36 14.05
CA HIS A 68 18.39 -9.17 13.25
C HIS A 68 18.00 -9.24 11.75
N VAL A 69 16.75 -8.95 11.39
CA VAL A 69 16.32 -8.82 9.99
C VAL A 69 17.12 -7.72 9.28
N LEU A 70 17.57 -6.71 10.01
CA LEU A 70 18.34 -5.59 9.47
C LEU A 70 19.82 -5.91 9.29
N ASP A 71 20.31 -7.02 9.82
CA ASP A 71 21.73 -7.43 9.70
C ASP A 71 22.17 -7.66 8.24
N GLN A 72 21.23 -7.85 7.33
CA GLN A 72 21.49 -8.00 5.90
C GLN A 72 21.72 -6.67 5.16
N TYR A 73 21.44 -5.54 5.81
CA TYR A 73 21.55 -4.20 5.19
C TYR A 73 22.73 -3.43 5.76
N ASP A 74 23.33 -2.57 4.94
CA ASP A 74 24.36 -1.63 5.38
C ASP A 74 23.69 -0.38 5.98
N LEU A 75 23.59 -0.35 7.31
CA LEU A 75 22.95 0.78 8.03
C LEU A 75 23.71 2.11 7.90
N ASN A 76 24.92 2.13 7.32
CA ASN A 76 25.65 3.36 7.00
C ASN A 76 25.20 4.00 5.68
N ARG A 77 24.35 3.30 4.92
CA ARG A 77 23.75 3.79 3.67
C ARG A 77 22.26 4.07 3.87
N PRO A 78 21.67 4.98 3.05
CA PRO A 78 20.23 5.20 3.07
C PRO A 78 19.47 3.89 2.86
N LEU A 79 18.62 3.51 3.82
CA LEU A 79 17.84 2.28 3.77
C LEU A 79 16.89 2.27 2.56
N GLU A 80 16.39 3.43 2.15
CA GLU A 80 15.46 3.57 1.02
C GLU A 80 16.01 3.07 -0.33
N ASN A 81 17.32 2.88 -0.44
CA ASN A 81 17.99 2.37 -1.64
C ASN A 81 18.28 0.87 -1.60
N GLN A 82 18.03 0.20 -0.46
CA GLN A 82 18.43 -1.19 -0.26
C GLN A 82 17.38 -2.03 0.48
N ALA A 83 16.39 -1.44 1.10
CA ALA A 83 15.41 -2.13 1.93
C ALA A 83 13.98 -1.70 1.56
N PHE A 84 13.12 -2.68 1.28
CA PHE A 84 11.74 -2.48 0.85
C PHE A 84 10.80 -3.42 1.57
N VAL A 85 9.56 -3.00 1.70
CA VAL A 85 8.45 -3.88 2.05
C VAL A 85 7.47 -3.98 0.89
N TYR A 86 6.64 -5.00 0.93
CA TYR A 86 5.57 -5.21 -0.04
C TYR A 86 4.21 -5.05 0.65
N LEU A 87 3.15 -4.85 -0.14
CA LEU A 87 1.79 -4.73 0.40
C LEU A 87 1.37 -6.02 1.12
N PRO A 88 0.54 -5.91 2.18
CA PRO A 88 -0.02 -7.08 2.86
C PRO A 88 -0.75 -8.03 1.90
N GLY A 89 -0.76 -9.31 2.23
CA GLY A 89 -1.46 -10.35 1.44
C GLY A 89 -0.79 -10.68 0.10
N ILE A 90 0.39 -10.12 -0.17
CA ILE A 90 1.08 -10.43 -1.42
C ILE A 90 1.55 -11.90 -1.43
N SER A 91 1.30 -12.58 -2.54
CA SER A 91 1.76 -13.97 -2.76
C SER A 91 2.88 -14.06 -3.80
N ASN A 92 3.15 -12.99 -4.53
CA ASN A 92 4.20 -12.93 -5.56
C ASN A 92 4.84 -11.56 -5.59
N THR A 93 6.17 -11.50 -5.50
CA THR A 93 6.94 -10.24 -5.52
C THR A 93 7.36 -9.79 -6.91
N ILE A 94 7.16 -10.64 -7.94
CA ILE A 94 7.46 -10.26 -9.33
C ILE A 94 6.53 -9.12 -9.75
N ASN A 95 7.11 -7.97 -10.11
CA ASN A 95 6.40 -6.75 -10.48
C ASN A 95 5.51 -6.16 -9.36
N ALA A 96 5.62 -6.63 -8.12
CA ALA A 96 4.90 -6.05 -7.01
C ALA A 96 5.46 -4.69 -6.62
N LYS A 97 4.57 -3.80 -6.16
CA LYS A 97 4.98 -2.47 -5.68
C LYS A 97 5.88 -2.63 -4.46
N GLN A 98 7.08 -2.09 -4.55
CA GLN A 98 8.05 -1.96 -3.47
C GLN A 98 7.85 -0.62 -2.76
N ILE A 99 7.77 -0.66 -1.44
CA ILE A 99 7.64 0.52 -0.59
C ILE A 99 8.94 0.66 0.18
N PRO A 100 9.75 1.72 -0.07
CA PRO A 100 11.04 1.90 0.57
C PRO A 100 10.92 2.08 2.09
N ILE A 101 11.88 1.52 2.82
CA ILE A 101 12.11 1.79 4.24
C ILE A 101 13.04 2.99 4.32
N VAL A 102 12.58 4.10 4.89
CA VAL A 102 13.39 5.33 4.97
C VAL A 102 14.24 5.40 6.21
N SER A 103 13.82 4.75 7.30
CA SER A 103 14.62 4.67 8.52
C SER A 103 14.23 3.46 9.37
N ALA A 104 15.13 3.07 10.26
CA ALA A 104 14.89 2.03 11.26
C ALA A 104 15.37 2.52 12.63
N ILE A 105 14.64 2.15 13.68
CA ILE A 105 14.99 2.42 15.08
C ILE A 105 15.20 1.07 15.74
N ILE A 106 16.39 0.86 16.28
CA ILE A 106 16.80 -0.38 16.95
C ILE A 106 17.13 -0.04 18.41
N PRO A 107 16.75 -0.87 19.41
CA PRO A 107 17.13 -0.67 20.79
C PRO A 107 18.65 -0.64 20.92
N LYS A 108 19.18 0.28 21.73
CA LYS A 108 20.63 0.30 22.06
C LYS A 108 21.07 -0.96 22.81
N THR A 109 20.12 -1.65 23.42
CA THR A 109 20.34 -2.89 24.19
C THR A 109 20.25 -4.16 23.31
N TYR A 110 19.95 -4.00 22.01
CA TYR A 110 19.96 -5.12 21.08
C TYR A 110 21.34 -5.78 21.04
N LEU A 111 21.36 -7.08 21.23
CA LEU A 111 22.54 -7.91 21.08
C LEU A 111 22.32 -8.95 20.02
N LYS A 112 23.24 -9.00 19.06
CA LYS A 112 23.24 -9.98 18.00
C LYS A 112 23.54 -11.37 18.55
N SER A 113 22.87 -12.39 18.04
CA SER A 113 23.16 -13.78 18.40
C SER A 113 24.58 -14.19 17.98
N THR A 114 25.20 -14.96 18.87
CA THR A 114 26.50 -15.61 18.64
C THR A 114 26.38 -17.08 18.95
N SER A 115 27.47 -17.86 18.81
CA SER A 115 27.49 -19.27 19.20
C SER A 115 27.18 -19.53 20.69
N THR A 116 27.23 -18.48 21.52
CA THR A 116 27.09 -18.60 22.98
C THR A 116 25.99 -17.72 23.57
N VAL A 117 25.41 -16.81 22.78
CA VAL A 117 24.39 -15.85 23.24
C VAL A 117 23.27 -15.77 22.22
N GLN A 118 22.03 -15.87 22.70
CA GLN A 118 20.82 -15.66 21.86
C GLN A 118 20.61 -14.16 21.60
N PHE A 119 19.77 -13.82 20.62
CA PHE A 119 19.33 -12.46 20.41
C PHE A 119 18.71 -11.89 21.70
N LYS A 120 19.05 -10.67 22.00
CA LYS A 120 18.45 -9.91 23.11
C LYS A 120 17.83 -8.64 22.56
N ASP A 121 16.66 -8.28 23.08
CA ASP A 121 15.91 -7.10 22.66
C ASP A 121 15.79 -7.00 21.13
N ASP A 122 15.47 -8.13 20.52
CA ASP A 122 15.44 -8.35 19.07
C ASP A 122 14.16 -7.79 18.46
N ILE A 123 14.05 -6.49 18.44
CA ILE A 123 12.95 -5.73 17.85
C ILE A 123 13.50 -4.52 17.10
N ALA A 124 12.87 -4.18 15.96
CA ALA A 124 13.14 -2.97 15.22
C ALA A 124 11.87 -2.31 14.76
N ILE A 125 11.86 -0.99 14.70
CA ILE A 125 10.76 -0.19 14.20
C ILE A 125 11.19 0.43 12.87
N LEU A 126 10.52 0.04 11.79
CA LEU A 126 10.80 0.55 10.44
C LEU A 126 9.81 1.66 10.09
N ILE A 127 10.32 2.72 9.47
CA ILE A 127 9.50 3.82 8.97
C ILE A 127 9.48 3.75 7.44
N LEU A 128 8.28 3.72 6.88
CA LEU A 128 8.03 3.58 5.45
C LEU A 128 7.96 4.96 4.77
N LYS A 129 8.34 4.99 3.50
CA LYS A 129 8.25 6.19 2.65
C LYS A 129 6.82 6.56 2.30
N GLU A 130 5.95 5.57 2.16
CA GLU A 130 4.57 5.72 1.73
C GLU A 130 3.61 5.05 2.71
N ASN A 131 2.35 5.50 2.69
CA ASN A 131 1.29 4.88 3.49
C ASN A 131 0.88 3.52 2.91
N ILE A 132 0.71 2.55 3.81
CA ILE A 132 -0.01 1.30 3.56
C ILE A 132 -1.33 1.38 4.34
N PRO A 133 -2.50 1.14 3.71
CA PRO A 133 -3.77 1.15 4.43
C PRO A 133 -3.79 0.11 5.56
N VAL A 134 -4.16 0.53 6.76
CA VAL A 134 -4.36 -0.34 7.92
C VAL A 134 -5.86 -0.46 8.17
N THR A 135 -6.38 -1.68 8.21
CA THR A 135 -7.81 -1.94 8.42
C THR A 135 -8.13 -2.45 9.82
N VAL A 136 -7.15 -3.02 10.50
CA VAL A 136 -7.30 -3.55 11.86
C VAL A 136 -6.55 -2.68 12.85
N LYS A 137 -7.27 -2.20 13.88
CA LYS A 137 -6.67 -1.41 14.94
C LYS A 137 -5.73 -2.27 15.77
N THR A 138 -4.50 -1.82 15.91
CA THR A 138 -3.48 -2.46 16.75
C THR A 138 -3.15 -1.59 17.95
N GLN A 139 -2.94 -2.22 19.09
CA GLN A 139 -2.41 -1.63 20.32
C GLN A 139 -1.26 -2.48 20.83
N ILE A 140 -0.29 -1.87 21.49
CA ILE A 140 0.74 -2.63 22.22
C ILE A 140 0.11 -3.14 23.51
N ALA A 141 0.18 -4.45 23.72
CA ALA A 141 -0.30 -5.05 24.97
C ALA A 141 0.53 -4.54 26.16
N SER A 142 -0.13 -4.07 27.20
CA SER A 142 0.53 -3.75 28.47
C SER A 142 1.00 -5.02 29.16
N GLN A 143 1.89 -4.87 30.18
CA GLN A 143 2.32 -6.02 30.99
C GLN A 143 1.13 -6.74 31.63
N ASP A 144 0.20 -6.00 32.24
CA ASP A 144 -1.00 -6.58 32.88
C ASP A 144 -1.88 -7.35 31.87
N GLN A 145 -2.02 -6.82 30.63
CA GLN A 145 -2.74 -7.50 29.57
C GLN A 145 -2.03 -8.80 29.17
N MET A 146 -0.72 -8.78 29.02
CA MET A 146 0.05 -9.98 28.68
C MET A 146 -0.05 -11.04 29.77
N GLU A 147 0.02 -10.64 31.05
CA GLU A 147 -0.17 -11.57 32.17
C GLU A 147 -1.59 -12.14 32.19
N ARG A 148 -2.61 -11.31 31.95
CA ARG A 148 -3.99 -11.78 31.79
C ARG A 148 -4.13 -12.77 30.65
N PHE A 149 -3.64 -12.43 29.46
CA PHE A 149 -3.72 -13.32 28.29
C PHE A 149 -3.03 -14.67 28.53
N ALA A 150 -1.89 -14.68 29.19
CA ALA A 150 -1.19 -15.91 29.54
C ALA A 150 -1.98 -16.76 30.54
N ASN A 151 -2.53 -16.12 31.60
CA ASN A 151 -3.32 -16.83 32.62
C ASN A 151 -4.64 -17.39 32.08
N GLU A 152 -5.30 -16.66 31.18
CA GLU A 152 -6.53 -17.09 30.52
C GLU A 152 -6.29 -18.07 29.37
N LYS A 153 -5.05 -18.36 29.03
CA LYS A 153 -4.65 -19.15 27.84
C LYS A 153 -5.27 -18.58 26.56
N ALA A 154 -5.22 -17.25 26.43
CA ALA A 154 -5.69 -16.58 25.22
C ALA A 154 -4.89 -17.08 24.00
N ILE A 155 -5.59 -17.24 22.89
CA ILE A 155 -4.95 -17.66 21.63
C ILE A 155 -4.12 -16.51 21.10
N VAL A 156 -2.83 -16.74 20.96
CA VAL A 156 -1.90 -15.88 20.25
C VAL A 156 -1.89 -16.28 18.79
N GLN A 157 -1.94 -15.32 17.92
CA GLN A 157 -1.78 -15.49 16.49
C GLN A 157 -0.44 -14.91 16.05
N MET A 158 0.17 -15.54 15.05
CA MET A 158 1.29 -15.00 14.29
C MET A 158 1.00 -15.22 12.81
N ILE A 159 1.35 -14.25 11.98
CA ILE A 159 1.21 -14.37 10.53
C ILE A 159 2.54 -13.98 9.91
N GLY A 160 3.11 -14.88 9.11
CA GLY A 160 4.43 -14.71 8.53
C GLY A 160 4.53 -15.14 7.08
N TYR A 161 5.66 -14.82 6.48
CA TYR A 161 6.05 -15.12 5.10
C TYR A 161 7.27 -16.06 5.06
N GLY A 162 7.47 -16.86 6.09
CA GLY A 162 8.58 -17.79 6.18
C GLY A 162 8.60 -18.85 5.09
N MET A 163 9.57 -19.74 5.17
CA MET A 163 9.65 -20.90 4.27
C MET A 163 8.47 -21.83 4.52
N GLN A 164 7.89 -22.31 3.44
CA GLN A 164 6.67 -23.12 3.45
C GLN A 164 6.95 -24.60 3.38
N ASN A 165 8.11 -24.94 2.85
CA ASN A 165 8.66 -26.29 2.83
C ASN A 165 10.17 -26.20 2.62
N GLY A 166 10.90 -27.25 2.97
CA GLY A 166 12.36 -27.28 2.82
C GLY A 166 12.86 -27.13 1.37
N GLN A 167 11.98 -27.24 0.38
CA GLN A 167 12.29 -27.02 -1.04
C GLN A 167 12.59 -25.54 -1.35
N ASP A 168 12.06 -24.60 -0.56
CA ASP A 168 12.33 -23.17 -0.71
C ASP A 168 13.81 -22.83 -0.43
N GLN A 169 14.51 -23.66 0.33
CA GLN A 169 15.97 -23.52 0.51
C GLN A 169 16.74 -23.86 -0.76
N ILE A 170 16.24 -24.83 -1.53
CA ILE A 170 16.91 -25.34 -2.73
C ILE A 170 16.64 -24.43 -3.94
N ASN A 171 15.50 -23.76 -3.97
CA ASN A 171 15.13 -22.86 -5.06
C ASN A 171 14.87 -21.43 -4.56
N PRO A 172 15.94 -20.61 -4.36
CA PRO A 172 15.80 -19.23 -3.90
C PRO A 172 15.07 -18.30 -4.86
N LYS A 173 14.75 -18.77 -6.08
CA LYS A 173 13.95 -18.03 -7.07
C LYS A 173 12.45 -18.22 -6.90
N ASN A 174 12.02 -19.04 -5.95
CA ASN A 174 10.59 -19.18 -5.67
C ASN A 174 10.12 -17.91 -4.90
N GLU A 175 9.64 -16.94 -5.66
CA GLU A 175 9.21 -15.63 -5.14
C GLU A 175 7.73 -15.63 -4.72
N THR A 176 7.11 -16.79 -4.71
CA THR A 176 5.69 -16.96 -4.39
C THR A 176 5.56 -17.42 -2.93
N ARG A 177 5.17 -16.50 -2.05
CA ARG A 177 4.96 -16.79 -0.63
C ARG A 177 3.68 -16.12 -0.16
N ALA A 178 2.63 -16.91 0.02
CA ALA A 178 1.42 -16.43 0.68
C ALA A 178 1.66 -16.35 2.20
N PRO A 179 1.14 -15.34 2.91
CA PRO A 179 1.24 -15.29 4.35
C PRO A 179 0.41 -16.42 4.98
N GLN A 180 0.96 -17.03 6.01
CA GLN A 180 0.32 -18.11 6.75
C GLN A 180 0.22 -17.76 8.22
N LYS A 181 -0.82 -18.29 8.86
CA LYS A 181 -1.13 -18.05 10.26
C LYS A 181 -0.81 -19.26 11.11
N LEU A 182 -0.12 -19.00 12.21
CA LEU A 182 0.13 -19.92 13.32
C LEU A 182 -0.70 -19.50 14.53
N LEU A 183 -1.18 -20.46 15.28
CA LEU A 183 -1.80 -20.26 16.58
C LEU A 183 -0.93 -20.82 17.70
N GLY A 184 -0.95 -20.17 18.86
CA GLY A 184 -0.23 -20.63 20.04
C GLY A 184 -0.83 -20.04 21.31
N TYR A 185 -0.14 -20.24 22.43
CA TYR A 185 -0.54 -19.76 23.74
C TYR A 185 0.59 -18.96 24.38
N LEU A 186 0.25 -17.80 24.92
CA LEU A 186 1.20 -16.92 25.59
C LEU A 186 1.63 -17.53 26.94
N TYR A 187 2.92 -17.50 27.20
CA TYR A 187 3.51 -17.92 28.46
C TYR A 187 4.27 -16.78 29.10
N THR A 188 4.04 -16.54 30.40
CA THR A 188 4.82 -15.62 31.19
C THR A 188 6.25 -16.19 31.39
N PRO A 189 7.24 -15.36 31.81
CA PRO A 189 8.57 -15.86 32.16
C PRO A 189 8.57 -17.02 33.17
N GLN A 190 7.64 -16.97 34.15
CA GLN A 190 7.50 -18.06 35.13
C GLN A 190 6.95 -19.35 34.51
N MET A 191 5.94 -19.24 33.64
CA MET A 191 5.37 -20.37 32.89
C MET A 191 6.42 -20.98 31.98
N MET A 192 7.21 -20.18 31.29
CA MET A 192 8.32 -20.61 30.44
C MET A 192 9.37 -21.40 31.27
N THR A 193 9.73 -20.86 32.42
CA THR A 193 10.66 -21.59 33.34
C THR A 193 10.12 -22.96 33.74
N ASN A 194 8.86 -23.03 34.12
CA ASN A 194 8.22 -24.28 34.52
C ASN A 194 8.16 -25.26 33.35
N HIS A 195 7.83 -24.79 32.15
CA HIS A 195 7.81 -25.61 30.94
C HIS A 195 9.18 -26.25 30.66
N TYR A 196 10.23 -25.42 30.66
CA TYR A 196 11.60 -25.94 30.42
C TYR A 196 12.06 -26.92 31.48
N ASN A 197 11.75 -26.69 32.74
CA ASN A 197 12.07 -27.62 33.81
C ASN A 197 11.34 -28.98 33.64
N THR A 198 10.10 -28.94 33.14
CA THR A 198 9.29 -30.12 32.91
C THR A 198 9.83 -30.96 31.77
N TYR A 199 10.17 -30.32 30.65
CA TYR A 199 10.55 -30.99 29.42
C TYR A 199 12.05 -31.07 29.20
N GLN A 200 12.87 -30.50 30.11
CA GLN A 200 14.34 -30.46 30.04
C GLN A 200 14.87 -29.87 28.72
N THR A 201 14.10 -28.98 28.13
CA THR A 201 14.37 -28.35 26.80
C THR A 201 15.10 -27.05 26.91
N ARG A 202 15.67 -26.70 28.10
CA ARG A 202 16.31 -25.41 28.34
C ARG A 202 17.47 -25.19 27.38
N PRO A 203 17.48 -24.10 26.60
CA PRO A 203 18.61 -23.74 25.77
C PRO A 203 19.87 -23.52 26.67
N PRO A 204 21.05 -24.03 26.29
CA PRO A 204 22.24 -23.99 27.12
C PRO A 204 22.76 -22.58 27.43
N PHE A 205 22.25 -21.56 26.74
CA PHE A 205 22.77 -20.18 26.80
C PHE A 205 21.79 -19.17 27.40
N TRP A 206 20.75 -19.62 28.09
CA TRP A 206 19.65 -18.75 28.51
C TRP A 206 19.92 -18.10 29.87
N SER A 207 20.22 -16.80 29.85
CA SER A 207 20.40 -16.01 31.07
C SER A 207 19.16 -15.25 31.51
N ASN A 208 18.24 -14.92 30.58
CA ASN A 208 17.03 -14.15 30.86
C ASN A 208 15.82 -14.88 30.27
N ILE A 209 14.88 -15.23 31.14
CA ILE A 209 13.62 -15.81 30.73
C ILE A 209 12.69 -14.68 30.35
N GLU A 210 12.26 -14.68 29.11
CA GLU A 210 11.32 -13.72 28.55
C GLU A 210 9.93 -14.36 28.38
N TYR A 211 8.98 -13.59 27.92
CA TYR A 211 7.70 -14.14 27.46
C TYR A 211 7.91 -15.06 26.26
N GLY A 212 7.07 -16.05 26.13
CA GLY A 212 7.11 -16.96 25.00
C GLY A 212 5.75 -17.37 24.50
N VAL A 213 5.72 -17.98 23.32
CA VAL A 213 4.55 -18.63 22.73
C VAL A 213 4.87 -20.11 22.57
N ILE A 214 4.00 -20.95 23.11
CA ILE A 214 4.00 -22.40 22.81
C ILE A 214 3.05 -22.59 21.62
N GLU A 215 3.60 -23.10 20.53
CA GLU A 215 2.84 -23.33 19.30
C GLU A 215 1.77 -24.41 19.45
N ASN A 216 0.63 -24.18 18.83
CA ASN A 216 -0.35 -25.24 18.64
C ASN A 216 0.07 -26.11 17.45
N GLN A 217 0.58 -27.27 17.72
CA GLN A 217 1.14 -28.22 16.74
C GLN A 217 0.18 -28.59 15.58
N THR A 218 -1.13 -28.32 15.73
CA THR A 218 -2.11 -28.60 14.68
C THR A 218 -2.27 -27.45 13.68
N THR A 219 -1.61 -26.30 13.93
CA THR A 219 -1.75 -25.09 13.12
C THR A 219 -0.47 -24.63 12.45
N GLY A 220 0.57 -25.45 12.47
CA GLY A 220 1.86 -25.18 11.84
C GLY A 220 2.99 -24.90 12.81
N THR A 221 4.14 -24.54 12.30
CA THR A 221 5.34 -24.14 13.05
C THR A 221 6.07 -23.00 12.38
N ILE A 222 6.74 -22.16 13.16
CA ILE A 222 7.60 -21.09 12.67
C ILE A 222 8.77 -21.64 11.87
N CYS A 223 9.09 -21.01 10.77
CA CYS A 223 10.15 -21.40 9.87
C CYS A 223 11.10 -20.23 9.55
N SER A 224 12.20 -20.53 8.87
CA SER A 224 13.13 -19.50 8.40
C SER A 224 12.40 -18.49 7.50
N GLY A 225 12.52 -17.20 7.82
CA GLY A 225 11.81 -16.11 7.14
C GLY A 225 10.55 -15.64 7.86
N ASP A 226 10.06 -16.35 8.89
CA ASP A 226 9.03 -15.84 9.80
C ASP A 226 9.62 -14.86 10.82
N SER A 227 10.93 -14.77 10.92
CA SER A 227 11.62 -13.72 11.69
C SER A 227 11.04 -12.35 11.41
N GLY A 228 10.67 -11.65 12.48
CA GLY A 228 10.04 -10.34 12.40
C GLY A 228 8.52 -10.35 12.35
N SER A 229 7.87 -11.50 12.18
CA SER A 229 6.41 -11.64 12.33
C SER A 229 5.96 -11.18 13.71
N GLY A 230 4.78 -10.54 13.75
CA GLY A 230 4.19 -10.10 15.01
C GLY A 230 3.36 -11.18 15.68
N PHE A 231 3.57 -11.38 16.97
CA PHE A 231 2.64 -12.09 17.83
C PHE A 231 1.57 -11.13 18.35
N PHE A 232 0.30 -11.52 18.26
CA PHE A 232 -0.80 -10.71 18.75
C PHE A 232 -1.96 -11.57 19.29
N VAL A 233 -2.71 -11.00 20.23
CA VAL A 233 -4.02 -11.51 20.69
C VAL A 233 -5.09 -10.63 20.10
N GLU A 234 -6.16 -11.22 19.56
CA GLU A 234 -7.30 -10.46 19.03
C GLU A 234 -8.48 -10.53 20.01
N GLU A 235 -8.90 -9.38 20.49
CA GLU A 235 -10.02 -9.23 21.43
C GLU A 235 -10.83 -7.98 21.05
N ASN A 236 -12.15 -8.13 20.92
CA ASN A 236 -13.08 -7.03 20.58
C ASN A 236 -12.68 -6.25 19.30
N SER A 237 -12.23 -6.95 18.27
CA SER A 237 -11.75 -6.38 17.00
C SER A 237 -10.52 -5.48 17.15
N ILE A 238 -9.78 -5.61 18.24
CA ILE A 238 -8.48 -4.96 18.45
C ILE A 238 -7.42 -6.05 18.51
N ARG A 239 -6.32 -5.83 17.80
CA ARG A 239 -5.12 -6.66 17.91
C ARG A 239 -4.22 -6.08 18.98
N TYR A 240 -3.96 -6.86 20.01
CA TYR A 240 -2.97 -6.54 21.04
C TYR A 240 -1.64 -7.18 20.67
N TYR A 241 -0.74 -6.37 20.14
CA TYR A 241 0.59 -6.81 19.75
C TYR A 241 1.43 -7.09 21.00
N VAL A 242 1.96 -8.31 21.12
CA VAL A 242 2.70 -8.75 22.31
C VAL A 242 4.21 -8.78 22.09
N GLY A 243 4.67 -9.09 20.88
CA GLY A 243 6.10 -9.17 20.58
C GLY A 243 6.39 -9.63 19.16
N THR A 244 7.66 -9.85 18.87
CA THR A 244 8.19 -10.14 17.53
C THR A 244 8.85 -11.50 17.49
N ALA A 245 8.52 -12.35 16.53
CA ALA A 245 9.19 -13.62 16.30
C ALA A 245 10.68 -13.41 15.93
N GLY A 246 11.57 -14.02 16.68
CA GLY A 246 13.00 -13.87 16.45
C GLY A 246 13.84 -15.04 16.95
N ASN A 247 13.39 -15.66 18.01
CA ASN A 247 14.06 -16.78 18.65
C ASN A 247 13.11 -17.91 18.89
N GLY A 248 13.53 -19.13 18.62
CA GLY A 248 12.71 -20.31 18.84
C GLY A 248 13.51 -21.57 19.11
N LEU A 249 12.85 -22.57 19.64
CA LEU A 249 13.39 -23.91 19.92
C LEU A 249 12.36 -24.98 19.59
N GLY A 250 12.82 -26.12 19.09
CA GLY A 250 11.95 -27.25 18.83
C GLY A 250 11.25 -27.21 17.48
N HIS A 251 11.57 -26.19 16.69
CA HIS A 251 11.18 -26.19 15.28
C HIS A 251 11.94 -27.29 14.56
N SER A 252 11.25 -28.14 13.89
CA SER A 252 11.92 -29.01 12.92
C SER A 252 12.51 -28.09 11.86
N ASN A 253 13.67 -28.44 11.36
CA ASN A 253 14.46 -27.63 10.41
C ASN A 253 13.69 -27.31 9.08
N CYS A 254 12.40 -27.04 9.10
CA CYS A 254 11.57 -26.80 7.92
C CYS A 254 11.93 -27.81 6.83
N LYS A 255 11.76 -29.09 7.16
CA LYS A 255 12.35 -30.18 6.39
C LYS A 255 11.68 -30.36 5.04
N VAL A 256 12.50 -30.65 4.05
CA VAL A 256 12.12 -30.97 2.66
C VAL A 256 11.12 -32.12 2.54
N ASP A 257 11.04 -33.00 3.57
CA ASP A 257 10.19 -34.19 3.58
C ASP A 257 8.81 -33.99 4.25
N GLY A 258 8.53 -32.79 4.72
CA GLY A 258 7.25 -32.46 5.37
C GLY A 258 7.07 -33.08 6.74
N THR A 259 8.14 -33.64 7.34
CA THR A 259 8.08 -34.21 8.69
C THR A 259 8.41 -33.14 9.72
N VAL A 260 7.41 -32.68 10.48
CA VAL A 260 7.60 -31.79 11.62
C VAL A 260 7.99 -32.65 12.83
N GLN A 261 9.16 -32.41 13.38
CA GLN A 261 9.57 -33.03 14.66
C GLN A 261 9.51 -31.94 15.73
N TYR A 262 8.46 -31.97 16.51
CA TYR A 262 8.37 -31.10 17.68
C TYR A 262 9.25 -31.63 18.80
N ALA A 263 9.90 -30.71 19.53
CA ALA A 263 10.53 -31.05 20.79
C ALA A 263 9.48 -31.56 21.79
N ASN A 264 9.88 -32.32 22.79
CA ASN A 264 9.01 -32.67 23.91
C ASN A 264 8.44 -31.36 24.50
N GLY A 265 7.12 -31.23 24.55
CA GLY A 265 6.44 -30.03 25.04
C GLY A 265 6.03 -29.01 23.98
N GLY A 266 6.33 -29.24 22.69
CA GLY A 266 5.98 -28.38 21.58
C GLY A 266 7.10 -27.44 21.17
N ALA A 267 6.92 -26.81 20.01
CA ALA A 267 7.80 -25.73 19.58
C ALA A 267 7.51 -24.45 20.37
N ILE A 268 8.55 -23.70 20.66
CA ILE A 268 8.51 -22.55 21.55
C ILE A 268 9.22 -21.39 20.89
N ASP A 269 8.55 -20.24 20.86
CA ASP A 269 9.18 -18.97 20.54
C ASP A 269 9.26 -18.12 21.79
N TRP A 270 10.35 -17.39 21.95
CA TRP A 270 10.48 -16.37 23.00
C TRP A 270 10.85 -15.03 22.38
N PHE A 271 10.42 -13.98 23.04
CA PHE A 271 10.55 -12.63 22.52
C PHE A 271 10.62 -11.60 23.65
N ALA A 272 11.26 -10.48 23.35
CA ALA A 272 11.18 -9.31 24.19
C ALA A 272 9.79 -8.67 24.05
N PRO A 273 9.04 -8.47 25.15
CA PRO A 273 7.67 -7.94 25.06
C PRO A 273 7.68 -6.49 24.56
N ALA A 274 6.78 -6.21 23.62
CA ALA A 274 6.75 -4.93 22.91
C ALA A 274 6.54 -3.72 23.84
N TYR A 275 5.84 -3.89 24.98
CA TYR A 275 5.63 -2.78 25.93
C TYR A 275 6.95 -2.20 26.51
N LYS A 276 8.03 -2.96 26.50
CA LYS A 276 9.35 -2.45 26.93
C LYS A 276 9.97 -1.46 25.94
N PHE A 277 9.43 -1.37 24.73
CA PHE A 277 9.96 -0.56 23.63
C PHE A 277 8.97 0.53 23.16
N LEU A 278 8.03 0.89 24.01
CA LEU A 278 7.06 1.95 23.70
C LEU A 278 7.75 3.27 23.33
N ASP A 279 8.87 3.60 23.93
CA ASP A 279 9.64 4.81 23.62
C ASP A 279 10.13 4.82 22.17
N LEU A 280 10.52 3.66 21.63
CA LEU A 280 10.94 3.53 20.23
C LEU A 280 9.75 3.69 19.28
N ILE A 281 8.61 3.07 19.63
CA ILE A 281 7.36 3.15 18.85
C ILE A 281 6.86 4.59 18.85
N ASN A 282 6.78 5.25 20.00
CA ASN A 282 6.39 6.67 20.11
C ASN A 282 7.35 7.59 19.34
N SER A 283 8.64 7.28 19.34
CA SER A 283 9.64 8.02 18.55
C SER A 283 9.37 7.88 17.05
N ALA A 284 9.04 6.68 16.59
CA ALA A 284 8.67 6.45 15.19
C ALA A 284 7.38 7.18 14.80
N GLU A 285 6.36 7.15 15.66
CA GLU A 285 5.10 7.88 15.45
C GLU A 285 5.34 9.39 15.30
N LYS A 286 6.20 9.95 16.14
CA LYS A 286 6.59 11.37 16.06
C LYS A 286 7.29 11.68 14.72
N ILE A 287 8.24 10.85 14.30
CA ILE A 287 8.94 11.03 13.02
C ILE A 287 7.94 10.97 11.85
N VAL A 288 7.03 9.99 11.86
CA VAL A 288 5.99 9.86 10.82
C VAL A 288 5.07 11.09 10.81
N ALA A 289 4.65 11.58 11.96
CA ALA A 289 3.82 12.77 12.05
C ALA A 289 4.52 14.02 11.46
N GLU A 290 5.81 14.20 11.78
CA GLU A 290 6.62 15.30 11.22
C GLU A 290 6.80 15.17 9.70
N GLN A 291 7.01 13.95 9.19
CA GLN A 291 7.11 13.71 7.74
C GLN A 291 5.79 14.05 7.02
N LYS A 292 4.66 13.56 7.54
CA LYS A 292 3.34 13.86 6.99
C LYS A 292 3.03 15.37 6.97
N GLN A 293 3.42 16.07 8.05
CA GLN A 293 3.25 17.52 8.11
C GLN A 293 4.07 18.25 7.03
N LYS A 294 5.32 17.85 6.82
CA LYS A 294 6.18 18.41 5.75
C LYS A 294 5.61 18.14 4.35
N GLU A 295 5.10 16.91 4.13
CA GLU A 295 4.45 16.54 2.86
C GLU A 295 3.21 17.40 2.58
N LEU A 296 2.36 17.61 3.59
CA LEU A 296 1.19 18.48 3.47
C LEU A 296 1.56 19.93 3.16
N GLN A 297 2.59 20.46 3.83
CA GLN A 297 3.09 21.82 3.55
C GLN A 297 3.63 21.95 2.13
N LYS A 298 4.33 20.93 1.64
CA LYS A 298 4.83 20.91 0.26
C LYS A 298 3.70 20.88 -0.76
N LEU A 299 2.71 20.02 -0.56
CA LEU A 299 1.54 19.92 -1.45
C LEU A 299 0.77 21.25 -1.49
N GLU A 300 0.60 21.91 -0.35
CA GLU A 300 -0.08 23.20 -0.27
C GLU A 300 0.73 24.29 -1.00
N ALA A 301 2.04 24.32 -0.85
CA ALA A 301 2.90 25.24 -1.58
C ALA A 301 2.83 25.02 -3.11
N GLU A 302 2.83 23.76 -3.55
CA GLU A 302 2.68 23.40 -4.97
C GLU A 302 1.29 23.83 -5.51
N ARG A 303 0.22 23.65 -4.73
CA ARG A 303 -1.13 24.10 -5.09
C ARG A 303 -1.18 25.62 -5.28
N ILE A 304 -0.63 26.38 -4.32
CA ILE A 304 -0.59 27.84 -4.38
C ILE A 304 0.23 28.31 -5.59
N ALA A 305 1.37 27.68 -5.87
CA ALA A 305 2.18 28.01 -7.03
C ALA A 305 1.46 27.74 -8.35
N ALA A 306 0.70 26.64 -8.44
CA ALA A 306 -0.10 26.29 -9.62
C ALA A 306 -1.24 27.29 -9.83
N GLU A 307 -1.95 27.69 -8.77
CA GLU A 307 -3.01 28.70 -8.82
C GLU A 307 -2.47 30.07 -9.26
N LEU A 308 -1.32 30.47 -8.73
CA LEU A 308 -0.68 31.75 -9.12
C LEU A 308 -0.29 31.73 -10.59
N LYS A 309 0.28 30.65 -11.07
CA LYS A 309 0.63 30.49 -12.49
C LYS A 309 -0.59 30.54 -13.39
N ALA A 310 -1.66 29.83 -13.05
CA ALA A 310 -2.91 29.85 -13.81
C ALA A 310 -3.52 31.25 -13.86
N LYS A 311 -3.49 32.02 -12.74
CA LYS A 311 -3.93 33.40 -12.70
C LYS A 311 -3.09 34.30 -13.62
N GLN A 312 -1.76 34.18 -13.58
CA GLN A 312 -0.87 34.96 -14.47
C GLN A 312 -1.13 34.68 -15.95
N GLU A 313 -1.37 33.43 -16.32
CA GLU A 313 -1.72 33.05 -17.69
C GLU A 313 -3.08 33.62 -18.12
N ALA A 314 -4.07 33.59 -17.22
CA ALA A 314 -5.38 34.20 -17.49
C ALA A 314 -5.29 35.73 -17.66
N ASP A 315 -4.54 36.40 -16.79
CA ASP A 315 -4.34 37.87 -16.86
C ASP A 315 -3.59 38.27 -18.14
N ALA A 316 -2.57 37.49 -18.52
CA ALA A 316 -1.83 37.72 -19.78
C ALA A 316 -2.72 37.55 -21.02
N LYS A 317 -3.59 36.51 -21.02
CA LYS A 317 -4.56 36.27 -22.09
C LYS A 317 -5.58 37.43 -22.20
N ALA A 318 -6.14 37.87 -21.07
CA ALA A 318 -7.07 38.99 -21.02
C ALA A 318 -6.43 40.31 -21.53
N ALA A 319 -5.17 40.55 -21.15
CA ALA A 319 -4.42 41.72 -21.64
C ALA A 319 -4.17 41.65 -23.16
N ALA A 320 -3.84 40.49 -23.70
CA ALA A 320 -3.67 40.26 -25.14
C ALA A 320 -4.99 40.49 -25.92
N GLU A 321 -6.10 39.96 -25.41
CA GLU A 321 -7.42 40.15 -26.01
C GLU A 321 -7.84 41.64 -26.01
N LEU A 322 -7.59 42.35 -24.91
CA LEU A 322 -7.88 43.80 -24.81
C LEU A 322 -7.05 44.58 -25.82
N LYS A 323 -5.77 44.30 -25.95
CA LYS A 323 -4.87 44.93 -26.94
C LYS A 323 -5.33 44.67 -28.37
N ALA A 324 -5.68 43.43 -28.70
CA ALA A 324 -6.19 43.08 -30.02
C ALA A 324 -7.51 43.83 -30.36
N LYS A 325 -8.40 43.98 -29.37
CA LYS A 325 -9.63 44.75 -29.52
C LYS A 325 -9.34 46.21 -29.77
N GLN A 326 -8.44 46.85 -29.02
CA GLN A 326 -8.03 48.23 -29.21
C GLN A 326 -7.43 48.47 -30.60
N GLU A 327 -6.58 47.58 -31.08
CA GLU A 327 -6.01 47.65 -32.44
C GLU A 327 -7.08 47.51 -33.53
N ALA A 328 -8.05 46.61 -33.35
CA ALA A 328 -9.18 46.45 -34.27
C ALA A 328 -10.07 47.72 -34.31
N ASP A 329 -10.40 48.26 -33.13
CA ASP A 329 -11.21 49.51 -33.03
C ASP A 329 -10.49 50.70 -33.66
N ALA A 330 -9.17 50.84 -33.44
CA ALA A 330 -8.35 51.90 -34.07
C ALA A 330 -8.30 51.75 -35.59
N LYS A 331 -8.18 50.54 -36.12
CA LYS A 331 -8.20 50.26 -37.55
C LYS A 331 -9.57 50.60 -38.17
N ALA A 332 -10.65 50.19 -37.52
CA ALA A 332 -12.02 50.50 -37.97
C ALA A 332 -12.28 52.06 -37.99
N ALA A 333 -11.78 52.76 -36.96
CA ALA A 333 -11.90 54.24 -36.92
C ALA A 333 -11.11 54.92 -38.05
N ALA A 334 -9.87 54.40 -38.36
CA ALA A 334 -9.06 54.90 -39.47
C ALA A 334 -9.73 54.67 -40.84
N GLU A 335 -10.30 53.49 -41.05
CA GLU A 335 -11.03 53.12 -42.28
C GLU A 335 -12.29 54.01 -42.46
N LEU A 336 -13.05 54.28 -41.37
CA LEU A 336 -14.21 55.11 -41.39
C LEU A 336 -13.82 56.55 -41.78
N LYS A 337 -12.74 57.05 -41.17
CA LYS A 337 -12.22 58.43 -41.50
C LYS A 337 -11.77 58.53 -42.96
N ALA A 338 -11.02 57.54 -43.46
CA ALA A 338 -10.60 57.51 -44.88
C ALA A 338 -11.78 57.46 -45.83
N LYS A 339 -12.86 56.71 -45.49
CA LYS A 339 -14.08 56.68 -46.28
C LYS A 339 -14.79 58.00 -46.28
N GLN A 340 -14.91 58.66 -45.12
CA GLN A 340 -15.52 60.01 -45.04
C GLN A 340 -14.75 61.07 -45.86
N GLU A 341 -13.42 61.02 -45.81
CA GLU A 341 -12.56 61.90 -46.62
C GLU A 341 -12.73 61.63 -48.14
N ALA A 342 -12.78 60.32 -48.54
CA ALA A 342 -13.03 59.93 -49.92
C ALA A 342 -14.42 60.43 -50.41
N ASP A 343 -15.47 60.21 -49.59
CA ASP A 343 -16.83 60.66 -49.93
C ASP A 343 -16.93 62.18 -50.03
N ALA A 344 -16.24 62.88 -49.13
CA ALA A 344 -16.13 64.34 -49.20
C ALA A 344 -15.42 64.78 -50.49
N GLN A 345 -14.34 64.15 -50.87
CA GLN A 345 -13.63 64.47 -52.11
C GLN A 345 -14.44 64.16 -53.35
N ALA A 346 -15.16 63.00 -53.35
CA ALA A 346 -16.07 62.67 -54.43
C ALA A 346 -17.21 63.66 -54.61
N SER A 347 -17.71 64.22 -53.49
CA SER A 347 -18.76 65.25 -53.55
C SER A 347 -18.30 66.58 -54.15
N LEU A 348 -17.01 66.94 -53.90
CA LEU A 348 -16.41 68.12 -54.46
C LEU A 348 -16.15 68.03 -55.99
N THR A 349 -16.00 66.82 -56.50
CA THR A 349 -15.76 66.61 -57.93
C THR A 349 -17.01 66.18 -58.68
N LYS A 350 -18.16 66.05 -58.00
CA LYS A 350 -19.39 65.59 -58.62
C LYS A 350 -19.91 66.61 -59.62
N LYS A 351 -19.91 66.23 -60.89
CA LYS A 351 -20.43 67.05 -61.95
C LYS A 351 -21.96 67.07 -61.89
N VAL A 352 -22.55 68.23 -61.86
CA VAL A 352 -24.00 68.43 -61.93
C VAL A 352 -24.39 68.98 -63.30
N THR A 353 -25.42 68.43 -63.89
CA THR A 353 -25.96 68.90 -65.18
C THR A 353 -27.13 69.81 -64.90
N ILE A 354 -27.01 71.06 -65.45
CA ILE A 354 -28.15 72.01 -65.48
C ILE A 354 -28.61 72.28 -66.88
N THR A 355 -29.90 72.51 -67.05
CA THR A 355 -30.50 72.89 -68.33
C THR A 355 -30.68 74.40 -68.34
N CYS A 356 -30.13 75.05 -69.39
CA CYS A 356 -30.22 76.49 -69.57
C CYS A 356 -31.10 76.74 -70.83
N PHE A 357 -31.88 77.84 -70.84
CA PHE A 357 -32.77 78.24 -71.93
C PHE A 357 -32.58 79.66 -72.33
N LYS A 358 -32.78 79.93 -73.65
CA LYS A 358 -32.85 81.27 -74.27
C LYS A 358 -33.90 81.22 -75.37
N GLY A 359 -35.09 81.81 -75.12
CA GLY A 359 -36.23 81.72 -76.00
C GLY A 359 -36.67 80.22 -76.16
N LYS A 360 -36.71 79.70 -77.40
CA LYS A 360 -37.03 78.28 -77.65
C LYS A 360 -35.83 77.34 -77.67
N SER A 361 -34.60 77.89 -77.41
CA SER A 361 -33.32 77.10 -77.43
C SER A 361 -32.97 76.62 -76.00
N LEU A 362 -32.63 75.35 -75.89
CA LEU A 362 -32.16 74.67 -74.67
C LEU A 362 -30.73 74.23 -74.82
N LYS A 363 -29.89 74.40 -73.78
CA LYS A 363 -28.53 73.85 -73.68
C LYS A 363 -28.33 73.18 -72.31
N THR A 364 -27.71 72.04 -72.27
CA THR A 364 -27.27 71.36 -71.03
C THR A 364 -25.81 71.70 -70.76
N VAL A 365 -25.49 72.04 -69.51
CA VAL A 365 -24.13 72.31 -69.04
C VAL A 365 -23.84 71.38 -67.90
N THR A 366 -22.80 70.57 -68.07
CA THR A 366 -22.33 69.61 -67.03
C THR A 366 -20.94 70.10 -66.53
N ALA A 367 -20.89 70.49 -65.29
CA ALA A 367 -19.67 70.90 -64.61
C ALA A 367 -19.78 70.69 -63.10
N VAL A 368 -18.75 70.81 -62.34
CA VAL A 368 -18.76 70.75 -60.87
C VAL A 368 -19.59 71.93 -60.30
N LYS A 369 -19.49 73.10 -60.96
CA LYS A 369 -20.32 74.30 -60.67
C LYS A 369 -20.82 74.83 -62.01
N PRO A 370 -21.85 74.22 -62.56
CA PRO A 370 -22.33 74.62 -63.89
C PRO A 370 -22.98 76.03 -63.84
N VAL A 371 -22.57 76.91 -64.78
CA VAL A 371 -23.15 78.22 -64.98
C VAL A 371 -23.66 78.29 -66.39
N CYS A 372 -24.80 78.89 -66.55
CA CYS A 372 -25.41 79.06 -67.88
C CYS A 372 -24.58 79.99 -68.75
N PRO A 373 -24.36 79.72 -70.05
CA PRO A 373 -23.66 80.61 -71.00
C PRO A 373 -24.34 81.92 -71.06
N LYS A 374 -23.56 82.99 -71.42
CA LYS A 374 -24.03 84.34 -71.52
C LYS A 374 -25.33 84.48 -72.40
N GLY A 375 -26.36 85.02 -71.82
CA GLY A 375 -27.62 85.13 -72.48
C GLY A 375 -28.61 83.99 -72.30
N TYR A 376 -28.22 82.89 -71.56
CA TYR A 376 -29.15 81.81 -71.18
C TYR A 376 -29.45 81.88 -69.68
N LYS A 377 -30.64 81.51 -69.29
CA LYS A 377 -31.08 81.40 -67.90
C LYS A 377 -31.27 79.91 -67.50
N LYS A 378 -31.00 79.58 -66.21
CA LYS A 378 -31.24 78.23 -65.68
C LYS A 378 -32.76 77.97 -65.71
N LYS A 379 -33.13 76.77 -66.19
CA LYS A 379 -34.53 76.35 -66.15
C LYS A 379 -34.91 75.94 -64.75
#